data_860209cd8ba5d6f506e57043cf2f3700
#
_entry.id   860209cd8ba5d6f506e57043cf2f3700
#
_cell.length_a   1.000
_cell.length_b   1.000
_cell.length_c   1.000
_cell.angle_alpha   90.00
_cell.angle_beta   90.00
_cell.angle_gamma   90.00
#
_symmetry.space_group_name_H-M   'P 1'
#
loop_
_entity.id
_entity.type
_entity.pdbx_description
1 polymer ?
#
loop_
_entity_poly.entity_id
_entity_poly.type
_entity_poly.pdbx_seq_one_letter_code
_entity_poly.pdbx_strand_id
1 'polypeptide(L)'
;VLRLSRGMTFKSVMSGLDYGGSKSVMIANPKTMDRRATFLSMGDFVESLGGKIKTGVDVGLTAEDVEVMGERTSHLGGRAALAPDLVTAYGVLTSICAAVKHRRGSDDLTGMSVAVQGLGKVGFKLVELLTERGATVVGAEVNPDAVQRARDTFGIEIVDPSVIHAQDVDIYSPCALGMVVNDQSINEISAGIVAGAA
;
A
#
# COMPACT_ATOMS: atom_id res chain seq x y z
N VAL A 1 -1.86 11.05 -13.31
CA VAL A 1 -2.37 9.89 -14.06
C VAL A 1 -1.24 9.21 -14.83
N LEU A 2 -0.54 9.88 -15.76
CA LEU A 2 0.47 9.27 -16.64
C LEU A 2 1.60 8.56 -15.88
N ARG A 3 2.14 9.16 -14.81
CA ARG A 3 3.18 8.52 -13.97
C ARG A 3 2.66 7.25 -13.29
N LEU A 4 1.42 7.28 -12.78
CA LEU A 4 0.80 6.12 -12.15
C LEU A 4 0.54 5.00 -13.18
N SER A 5 0.05 5.34 -14.37
CA SER A 5 -0.15 4.36 -15.46
C SER A 5 1.15 3.71 -15.88
N ARG A 6 2.25 4.49 -15.98
CA ARG A 6 3.59 3.96 -16.25
C ARG A 6 4.05 2.98 -15.15
N GLY A 7 3.84 3.33 -13.88
CA GLY A 7 4.13 2.44 -12.76
C GLY A 7 3.36 1.13 -12.83
N MET A 8 2.08 1.18 -13.22
CA MET A 8 1.26 -0.01 -13.42
C MET A 8 1.78 -0.88 -14.59
N THR A 9 2.29 -0.27 -15.68
CA THR A 9 2.94 -1.03 -16.76
C THR A 9 4.15 -1.81 -16.23
N PHE A 10 5.04 -1.16 -15.48
CA PHE A 10 6.20 -1.84 -14.89
C PHE A 10 5.80 -2.95 -13.93
N LYS A 11 4.79 -2.70 -13.08
CA LYS A 11 4.25 -3.71 -12.16
C LYS A 11 3.75 -4.95 -12.90
N SER A 12 3.01 -4.77 -14.00
CA SER A 12 2.49 -5.88 -14.81
C SER A 12 3.61 -6.68 -15.45
N VAL A 13 4.56 -6.00 -16.09
CA VAL A 13 5.72 -6.64 -16.75
C VAL A 13 6.57 -7.42 -15.74
N MET A 14 6.89 -6.82 -14.60
CA MET A 14 7.69 -7.47 -13.55
C MET A 14 6.97 -8.69 -12.93
N SER A 15 5.64 -8.71 -13.01
CA SER A 15 4.81 -9.84 -12.55
C SER A 15 4.55 -10.89 -13.64
N GLY A 16 5.14 -10.74 -14.84
CA GLY A 16 4.93 -11.64 -15.96
C GLY A 16 3.52 -11.58 -16.57
N LEU A 17 2.82 -10.47 -16.40
CA LEU A 17 1.46 -10.27 -16.91
C LEU A 17 1.50 -9.49 -18.23
N ASP A 18 0.77 -9.96 -19.23
CA ASP A 18 0.61 -9.31 -20.55
C ASP A 18 -0.43 -8.17 -20.50
N TYR A 19 -0.25 -7.24 -19.56
CA TYR A 19 -1.08 -6.05 -19.44
C TYR A 19 -0.27 -4.79 -19.57
N GLY A 20 -0.81 -3.80 -20.30
CA GLY A 20 -0.40 -2.41 -20.17
C GLY A 20 -0.88 -1.83 -18.84
N GLY A 21 -0.30 -0.70 -18.43
CA GLY A 21 -0.73 0.02 -17.24
C GLY A 21 -1.78 1.07 -17.57
N SER A 22 -2.84 1.10 -16.79
CA SER A 22 -3.80 2.20 -16.78
C SER A 22 -4.01 2.71 -15.35
N LYS A 23 -4.42 3.96 -15.22
CA LYS A 23 -4.79 4.56 -13.94
C LYS A 23 -5.85 5.62 -14.14
N SER A 24 -6.81 5.67 -13.23
CA SER A 24 -7.79 6.75 -13.14
C SER A 24 -7.56 7.56 -11.89
N VAL A 25 -7.81 8.86 -11.96
CA VAL A 25 -7.81 9.76 -10.81
C VAL A 25 -9.10 10.56 -10.83
N MET A 26 -9.83 10.49 -9.74
CA MET A 26 -11.08 11.24 -9.55
C MET A 26 -10.81 12.44 -8.65
N ILE A 27 -11.11 13.63 -9.13
CA ILE A 27 -11.01 14.86 -8.35
C ILE A 27 -12.36 15.10 -7.68
N ALA A 28 -12.50 14.63 -6.45
CA ALA A 28 -13.72 14.76 -5.66
C ALA A 28 -13.40 14.82 -4.16
N ASN A 29 -14.30 15.37 -3.37
CA ASN A 29 -14.24 15.24 -1.92
C ASN A 29 -14.99 13.97 -1.50
N PRO A 30 -14.31 12.93 -1.01
CA PRO A 30 -14.94 11.65 -0.67
C PRO A 30 -15.99 11.74 0.46
N LYS A 31 -15.98 12.84 1.25
CA LYS A 31 -16.93 13.06 2.35
C LYS A 31 -18.24 13.71 1.89
N THR A 32 -18.25 14.37 0.75
CA THR A 32 -19.42 15.17 0.28
C THR A 32 -19.94 14.78 -1.09
N MET A 33 -19.19 13.95 -1.85
CA MET A 33 -19.63 13.48 -3.16
C MET A 33 -20.79 12.48 -3.04
N ASP A 34 -21.70 12.48 -4.01
CA ASP A 34 -22.63 11.37 -4.21
C ASP A 34 -21.84 10.17 -4.75
N ARG A 35 -21.46 9.26 -3.84
CA ARG A 35 -20.64 8.10 -4.20
C ARG A 35 -21.34 7.21 -5.20
N ARG A 36 -22.63 6.91 -5.01
CA ARG A 36 -23.36 6.01 -5.89
C ARG A 36 -23.46 6.54 -7.31
N ALA A 37 -23.92 7.78 -7.49
CA ALA A 37 -24.02 8.40 -8.81
C ALA A 37 -22.64 8.50 -9.49
N THR A 38 -21.61 8.83 -8.74
CA THR A 38 -20.24 8.95 -9.24
C THR A 38 -19.71 7.61 -9.74
N PHE A 39 -19.90 6.51 -8.98
CA PHE A 39 -19.36 5.20 -9.37
C PHE A 39 -20.22 4.50 -10.43
N LEU A 40 -21.52 4.78 -10.53
CA LEU A 40 -22.30 4.38 -11.71
C LEU A 40 -21.76 5.04 -12.98
N SER A 41 -21.52 6.36 -12.95
CA SER A 41 -20.93 7.10 -14.07
C SER A 41 -19.52 6.60 -14.43
N MET A 42 -18.70 6.25 -13.44
CA MET A 42 -17.40 5.64 -13.69
C MET A 42 -17.52 4.26 -14.33
N GLY A 43 -18.52 3.47 -13.93
CA GLY A 43 -18.83 2.17 -14.54
C GLY A 43 -19.21 2.32 -16.02
N ASP A 44 -20.11 3.28 -16.36
CA ASP A 44 -20.49 3.60 -17.73
C ASP A 44 -19.27 4.03 -18.57
N PHE A 45 -18.38 4.84 -18.00
CA PHE A 45 -17.13 5.24 -18.65
C PHE A 45 -16.22 4.03 -18.95
N VAL A 46 -16.00 3.16 -17.98
CA VAL A 46 -15.16 1.96 -18.16
C VAL A 46 -15.76 1.04 -19.21
N GLU A 47 -17.09 0.84 -19.21
CA GLU A 47 -17.80 0.03 -20.21
C GLU A 47 -17.62 0.60 -21.63
N SER A 48 -17.69 1.93 -21.77
CA SER A 48 -17.51 2.62 -23.06
C SER A 48 -16.14 2.36 -23.71
N LEU A 49 -15.17 1.95 -22.93
CA LEU A 49 -13.82 1.62 -23.42
C LEU A 49 -13.70 0.19 -23.97
N GLY A 50 -14.78 -0.60 -23.93
CA GLY A 50 -14.87 -1.90 -24.57
C GLY A 50 -13.82 -2.91 -24.09
N GLY A 51 -13.52 -2.93 -22.78
CA GLY A 51 -12.56 -3.85 -22.18
C GLY A 51 -11.09 -3.49 -22.31
N LYS A 52 -10.76 -2.34 -22.92
CA LYS A 52 -9.37 -1.85 -23.01
C LYS A 52 -8.78 -1.50 -21.66
N ILE A 53 -9.61 -1.20 -20.68
CA ILE A 53 -9.23 -0.90 -19.31
C ILE A 53 -10.05 -1.79 -18.37
N LYS A 54 -9.38 -2.37 -17.37
CA LYS A 54 -10.01 -2.94 -16.18
C LYS A 54 -9.72 -2.04 -15.00
N THR A 55 -10.73 -1.76 -14.18
CA THR A 55 -10.59 -0.99 -12.94
C THR A 55 -10.92 -1.85 -11.72
N GLY A 56 -10.65 -1.37 -10.51
CA GLY A 56 -10.90 -2.10 -9.28
C GLY A 56 -10.65 -1.26 -8.03
N VAL A 57 -10.55 -1.91 -6.88
CA VAL A 57 -10.28 -1.25 -5.59
C VAL A 57 -8.90 -0.58 -5.60
N ASP A 58 -8.86 0.68 -5.17
CA ASP A 58 -7.65 1.46 -4.98
C ASP A 58 -7.86 2.51 -3.88
N VAL A 59 -6.89 3.41 -3.69
CA VAL A 59 -6.95 4.48 -2.69
C VAL A 59 -8.25 5.30 -2.81
N GLY A 60 -8.95 5.43 -1.69
CA GLY A 60 -10.21 6.19 -1.60
C GLY A 60 -11.46 5.42 -2.03
N LEU A 61 -11.32 4.18 -2.55
CA LEU A 61 -12.44 3.32 -2.90
C LEU A 61 -12.70 2.26 -1.82
N THR A 62 -13.97 1.87 -1.72
CA THR A 62 -14.45 0.75 -0.92
C THR A 62 -14.83 -0.42 -1.82
N ALA A 63 -15.05 -1.60 -1.24
CA ALA A 63 -15.58 -2.74 -1.99
C ALA A 63 -16.98 -2.45 -2.55
N GLU A 64 -17.81 -1.72 -1.79
CA GLU A 64 -19.15 -1.30 -2.22
C GLU A 64 -19.11 -0.40 -3.48
N ASP A 65 -18.15 0.52 -3.57
CA ASP A 65 -17.98 1.35 -4.77
C ASP A 65 -17.70 0.52 -6.02
N VAL A 66 -16.92 -0.56 -5.87
CA VAL A 66 -16.63 -1.50 -6.97
C VAL A 66 -17.88 -2.30 -7.34
N GLU A 67 -18.69 -2.71 -6.37
CA GLU A 67 -19.97 -3.36 -6.64
C GLU A 67 -20.93 -2.42 -7.40
N VAL A 68 -21.00 -1.15 -7.01
CA VAL A 68 -21.79 -0.12 -7.71
C VAL A 68 -21.30 0.06 -9.15
N MET A 69 -19.99 0.15 -9.39
CA MET A 69 -19.44 0.16 -10.75
C MET A 69 -19.84 -1.10 -11.53
N GLY A 70 -19.88 -2.24 -10.86
CA GLY A 70 -20.26 -3.54 -11.44
C GLY A 70 -21.70 -3.64 -11.93
N GLU A 71 -22.58 -2.72 -11.54
CA GLU A 71 -23.93 -2.60 -12.10
C GLU A 71 -23.91 -2.10 -13.57
N ARG A 72 -22.80 -1.49 -14.01
CA ARG A 72 -22.63 -0.85 -15.30
C ARG A 72 -21.56 -1.48 -16.18
N THR A 73 -20.57 -2.16 -15.62
CA THR A 73 -19.47 -2.76 -16.38
C THR A 73 -19.06 -4.11 -15.84
N SER A 74 -18.65 -5.00 -16.72
CA SER A 74 -17.99 -6.26 -16.38
C SER A 74 -16.46 -6.14 -16.32
N HIS A 75 -15.89 -5.01 -16.72
CA HIS A 75 -14.46 -4.79 -16.82
C HIS A 75 -13.86 -4.35 -15.48
N LEU A 76 -14.07 -5.18 -14.46
CA LEU A 76 -13.55 -4.98 -13.11
C LEU A 76 -12.50 -6.04 -12.76
N GLY A 77 -11.40 -5.60 -12.17
CA GLY A 77 -10.40 -6.45 -11.56
C GLY A 77 -10.60 -6.54 -10.06
N GLY A 78 -10.20 -7.68 -9.47
CA GLY A 78 -10.18 -7.81 -8.00
C GLY A 78 -11.55 -7.94 -7.32
N ARG A 79 -12.62 -8.29 -8.04
CA ARG A 79 -13.94 -8.58 -7.46
C ARG A 79 -13.96 -9.83 -6.57
N ALA A 80 -13.02 -10.73 -6.74
CA ALA A 80 -12.98 -11.95 -5.95
C ALA A 80 -12.14 -11.77 -4.68
N ALA A 81 -12.81 -11.85 -3.56
CA ALA A 81 -12.44 -12.47 -2.28
C ALA A 81 -11.02 -12.34 -1.69
N LEU A 82 -10.04 -11.77 -2.36
CA LEU A 82 -8.72 -11.54 -1.78
C LEU A 82 -8.69 -10.13 -1.21
N ALA A 83 -8.49 -10.01 0.10
CA ALA A 83 -8.20 -8.75 0.76
C ALA A 83 -6.92 -8.16 0.15
N PRO A 84 -6.98 -7.16 -0.76
CA PRO A 84 -5.81 -6.70 -1.51
C PRO A 84 -4.75 -6.07 -0.60
N ASP A 85 -5.17 -5.53 0.53
CA ASP A 85 -4.32 -5.02 1.61
C ASP A 85 -3.50 -6.14 2.25
N LEU A 86 -4.11 -7.30 2.52
CA LEU A 86 -3.43 -8.47 3.06
C LEU A 86 -2.39 -9.02 2.08
N VAL A 87 -2.79 -9.22 0.81
CA VAL A 87 -1.87 -9.71 -0.24
C VAL A 87 -0.70 -8.74 -0.43
N THR A 88 -0.95 -7.43 -0.39
CA THR A 88 0.09 -6.42 -0.48
C THR A 88 1.04 -6.49 0.73
N ALA A 89 0.52 -6.62 1.94
CA ALA A 89 1.35 -6.75 3.15
C ALA A 89 2.24 -8.01 3.09
N TYR A 90 1.72 -9.15 2.64
CA TYR A 90 2.52 -10.35 2.39
C TYR A 90 3.59 -10.14 1.32
N GLY A 91 3.28 -9.42 0.25
CA GLY A 91 4.26 -9.06 -0.79
C GLY A 91 5.41 -8.23 -0.23
N VAL A 92 5.11 -7.24 0.62
CA VAL A 92 6.11 -6.43 1.30
C VAL A 92 6.95 -7.28 2.26
N LEU A 93 6.31 -8.11 3.09
CA LEU A 93 7.03 -9.03 3.99
C LEU A 93 7.98 -9.94 3.21
N THR A 94 7.51 -10.54 2.11
CA THR A 94 8.35 -11.40 1.26
C THR A 94 9.54 -10.65 0.68
N SER A 95 9.35 -9.40 0.27
CA SER A 95 10.42 -8.53 -0.23
C SER A 95 11.43 -8.19 0.87
N ILE A 96 10.96 -7.91 2.10
CA ILE A 96 11.79 -7.70 3.27
C ILE A 96 12.64 -8.96 3.55
N CYS A 97 12.01 -10.12 3.64
CA CYS A 97 12.70 -11.39 3.87
C CYS A 97 13.76 -11.67 2.80
N ALA A 98 13.45 -11.43 1.52
CA ALA A 98 14.40 -11.59 0.43
C ALA A 98 15.60 -10.64 0.55
N ALA A 99 15.36 -9.38 0.89
CA ALA A 99 16.42 -8.40 1.09
C ALA A 99 17.31 -8.72 2.30
N VAL A 100 16.70 -9.16 3.40
CA VAL A 100 17.42 -9.61 4.60
C VAL A 100 18.28 -10.84 4.28
N LYS A 101 17.72 -11.83 3.58
CA LYS A 101 18.43 -13.02 3.14
C LYS A 101 19.62 -12.67 2.24
N HIS A 102 19.44 -11.73 1.33
CA HIS A 102 20.54 -11.26 0.47
C HIS A 102 21.67 -10.62 1.26
N ARG A 103 21.34 -9.82 2.29
CA ARG A 103 22.36 -9.11 3.09
C ARG A 103 22.99 -9.93 4.21
N ARG A 104 22.22 -10.84 4.85
CA ARG A 104 22.62 -11.56 6.07
C ARG A 104 22.73 -13.09 5.89
N GLY A 105 22.34 -13.61 4.73
CA GLY A 105 22.34 -15.06 4.45
C GLY A 105 21.15 -15.83 5.05
N SER A 106 20.33 -15.19 5.88
CA SER A 106 19.11 -15.74 6.51
C SER A 106 17.96 -14.78 6.32
N ASP A 107 16.73 -15.29 6.21
CA ASP A 107 15.48 -14.52 6.14
C ASP A 107 14.78 -14.40 7.51
N ASP A 108 15.47 -14.76 8.59
CA ASP A 108 15.00 -14.60 9.95
C ASP A 108 14.96 -13.11 10.34
N LEU A 109 13.79 -12.67 10.82
CA LEU A 109 13.55 -11.29 11.26
C LEU A 109 13.64 -11.12 12.79
N THR A 110 13.92 -12.20 13.52
CA THR A 110 13.98 -12.15 14.97
C THR A 110 15.01 -11.13 15.45
N GLY A 111 14.56 -10.18 16.26
CA GLY A 111 15.39 -9.11 16.82
C GLY A 111 15.76 -7.99 15.84
N MET A 112 15.27 -8.03 14.60
CA MET A 112 15.45 -6.91 13.67
C MET A 112 14.52 -5.75 13.99
N SER A 113 15.00 -4.53 13.80
CA SER A 113 14.24 -3.30 13.99
C SER A 113 13.66 -2.82 12.65
N VAL A 114 12.36 -2.47 12.65
CA VAL A 114 11.64 -2.06 11.45
C VAL A 114 10.84 -0.78 11.71
N ALA A 115 11.07 0.25 10.91
CA ALA A 115 10.26 1.47 10.90
C ALA A 115 9.17 1.36 9.83
N VAL A 116 7.90 1.37 10.23
CA VAL A 116 6.75 1.29 9.32
C VAL A 116 6.07 2.66 9.24
N GLN A 117 6.15 3.31 8.09
CA GLN A 117 5.49 4.58 7.83
C GLN A 117 4.12 4.38 7.17
N GLY A 118 3.06 4.77 7.87
CA GLY A 118 1.67 4.54 7.47
C GLY A 118 1.11 3.26 8.09
N LEU A 119 0.14 3.41 9.00
CA LEU A 119 -0.53 2.31 9.71
C LEU A 119 -1.98 2.14 9.22
N GLY A 120 -2.20 2.44 7.93
CA GLY A 120 -3.44 2.16 7.22
C GLY A 120 -3.66 0.66 7.02
N LYS A 121 -4.48 0.27 6.04
CA LYS A 121 -4.84 -1.15 5.79
C LYS A 121 -3.60 -2.04 5.58
N VAL A 122 -2.68 -1.62 4.72
CA VAL A 122 -1.46 -2.40 4.40
C VAL A 122 -0.47 -2.37 5.56
N GLY A 123 -0.11 -1.17 6.05
CA GLY A 123 0.91 -1.03 7.10
C GLY A 123 0.50 -1.70 8.41
N PHE A 124 -0.77 -1.61 8.81
CA PHE A 124 -1.29 -2.29 9.99
C PHE A 124 -1.10 -3.82 9.89
N LYS A 125 -1.44 -4.39 8.73
CA LYS A 125 -1.27 -5.82 8.49
C LYS A 125 0.20 -6.23 8.39
N LEU A 126 1.04 -5.35 7.85
CA LEU A 126 2.48 -5.59 7.83
C LEU A 126 3.08 -5.59 9.24
N VAL A 127 2.65 -4.69 10.13
CA VAL A 127 3.08 -4.69 11.54
C VAL A 127 2.73 -6.00 12.22
N GLU A 128 1.52 -6.52 12.04
CA GLU A 128 1.11 -7.83 12.56
C GLU A 128 2.08 -8.92 12.08
N LEU A 129 2.31 -9.01 10.77
CA LEU A 129 3.19 -10.02 10.18
C LEU A 129 4.65 -9.91 10.63
N LEU A 130 5.16 -8.70 10.83
CA LEU A 130 6.51 -8.45 11.31
C LEU A 130 6.67 -8.85 12.79
N THR A 131 5.71 -8.49 13.63
CA THR A 131 5.71 -8.85 15.05
C THR A 131 5.59 -10.35 15.25
N GLU A 132 4.76 -11.05 14.46
CA GLU A 132 4.69 -12.52 14.44
C GLU A 132 6.02 -13.19 14.07
N ARG A 133 6.89 -12.50 13.30
CA ARG A 133 8.24 -12.94 12.93
C ARG A 133 9.33 -12.51 13.92
N GLY A 134 8.94 -11.93 15.05
CA GLY A 134 9.88 -11.53 16.10
C GLY A 134 10.65 -10.23 15.83
N ALA A 135 10.21 -9.42 14.88
CA ALA A 135 10.78 -8.09 14.65
C ALA A 135 10.25 -7.08 15.68
N THR A 136 11.08 -6.11 16.03
CA THR A 136 10.69 -4.94 16.82
C THR A 136 10.25 -3.83 15.86
N VAL A 137 9.03 -3.31 16.03
CA VAL A 137 8.45 -2.34 15.09
C VAL A 137 8.27 -0.98 15.77
N VAL A 138 8.68 0.08 15.09
CA VAL A 138 8.29 1.47 15.37
C VAL A 138 7.40 1.95 14.22
N GLY A 139 6.30 2.63 14.54
CA GLY A 139 5.31 3.07 13.56
C GLY A 139 5.14 4.57 13.49
N ALA A 140 4.64 5.08 12.37
CA ALA A 140 4.18 6.46 12.23
C ALA A 140 2.92 6.53 11.38
N GLU A 141 1.96 7.37 11.79
CA GLU A 141 0.68 7.56 11.11
C GLU A 141 0.13 8.96 11.45
N VAL A 142 -0.57 9.58 10.48
CA VAL A 142 -1.20 10.90 10.66
C VAL A 142 -2.62 10.80 11.23
N ASN A 143 -3.30 9.66 11.06
CA ASN A 143 -4.64 9.43 11.56
C ASN A 143 -4.60 8.96 13.03
N PRO A 144 -5.11 9.73 14.00
CA PRO A 144 -5.04 9.38 15.41
C PRO A 144 -5.79 8.08 15.75
N ASP A 145 -6.87 7.75 15.06
CA ASP A 145 -7.60 6.50 15.29
C ASP A 145 -6.78 5.27 14.87
N ALA A 146 -6.03 5.39 13.76
CA ALA A 146 -5.13 4.33 13.30
C ALA A 146 -3.91 4.19 14.24
N VAL A 147 -3.38 5.30 14.75
CA VAL A 147 -2.34 5.31 15.79
C VAL A 147 -2.82 4.57 17.04
N GLN A 148 -3.98 4.93 17.57
CA GLN A 148 -4.51 4.31 18.77
C GLN A 148 -4.74 2.81 18.58
N ARG A 149 -5.36 2.43 17.46
CA ARG A 149 -5.56 1.02 17.12
C ARG A 149 -4.26 0.22 17.08
N ALA A 150 -3.20 0.77 16.48
CA ALA A 150 -1.91 0.08 16.39
C ALA A 150 -1.24 -0.07 17.76
N ARG A 151 -1.31 0.95 18.61
CA ARG A 151 -0.83 0.89 20.01
C ARG A 151 -1.57 -0.18 20.81
N ASP A 152 -2.89 -0.18 20.75
CA ASP A 152 -3.73 -1.09 21.54
C ASP A 152 -3.55 -2.55 21.09
N THR A 153 -3.32 -2.77 19.78
CA THR A 153 -3.21 -4.12 19.21
C THR A 153 -1.82 -4.71 19.37
N PHE A 154 -0.77 -3.91 19.12
CA PHE A 154 0.60 -4.43 19.01
C PHE A 154 1.55 -3.91 20.09
N GLY A 155 1.16 -2.87 20.85
CA GLY A 155 2.04 -2.25 21.84
C GLY A 155 3.29 -1.57 21.25
N ILE A 156 3.28 -1.22 19.96
CA ILE A 156 4.43 -0.64 19.28
C ILE A 156 4.64 0.83 19.65
N GLU A 157 5.88 1.26 19.60
CA GLU A 157 6.23 2.67 19.69
C GLU A 157 5.71 3.43 18.47
N ILE A 158 5.21 4.65 18.69
CA ILE A 158 4.77 5.55 17.63
C ILE A 158 5.57 6.84 17.70
N VAL A 159 6.18 7.18 16.58
CA VAL A 159 6.94 8.42 16.39
C VAL A 159 6.26 9.37 15.42
N ASP A 160 6.74 10.60 15.35
CA ASP A 160 6.23 11.59 14.41
C ASP A 160 6.50 11.14 12.95
N PRO A 161 5.51 11.24 12.04
CA PRO A 161 5.68 10.90 10.64
C PRO A 161 6.82 11.62 9.91
N SER A 162 7.20 12.81 10.38
CA SER A 162 8.30 13.60 9.79
C SER A 162 9.70 13.04 10.07
N VAL A 163 9.85 12.15 11.06
CA VAL A 163 11.17 11.62 11.48
C VAL A 163 11.26 10.09 11.40
N ILE A 164 10.21 9.40 10.99
CA ILE A 164 10.18 7.93 10.93
C ILE A 164 11.23 7.36 9.98
N HIS A 165 11.50 8.04 8.86
CA HIS A 165 12.48 7.60 7.86
C HIS A 165 13.94 7.73 8.36
N ALA A 166 14.17 8.58 9.36
CA ALA A 166 15.48 8.82 9.96
C ALA A 166 15.74 7.99 11.23
N GLN A 167 14.81 7.08 11.59
CA GLN A 167 15.01 6.20 12.74
C GLN A 167 16.20 5.28 12.51
N ASP A 168 16.97 5.03 13.57
CA ASP A 168 18.07 4.06 13.57
C ASP A 168 17.52 2.64 13.64
N VAL A 169 17.21 2.09 12.48
CA VAL A 169 16.58 0.78 12.32
C VAL A 169 17.25 -0.02 11.20
N ASP A 170 17.11 -1.32 11.22
CA ASP A 170 17.62 -2.20 10.16
C ASP A 170 16.85 -2.01 8.84
N ILE A 171 15.53 -1.79 8.94
CA ILE A 171 14.61 -1.77 7.80
C ILE A 171 13.68 -0.56 7.89
N TYR A 172 13.59 0.22 6.83
CA TYR A 172 12.55 1.23 6.65
C TYR A 172 11.49 0.73 5.65
N SER A 173 10.24 0.68 6.09
CA SER A 173 9.10 0.20 5.29
C SER A 173 8.06 1.30 5.07
N PRO A 174 8.18 2.08 3.96
CA PRO A 174 7.19 3.08 3.60
C PRO A 174 5.91 2.41 3.08
N CYS A 175 4.80 2.57 3.82
CA CYS A 175 3.46 2.06 3.51
C CYS A 175 2.38 3.16 3.50
N ALA A 176 2.80 4.43 3.53
CA ALA A 176 1.94 5.60 3.40
C ALA A 176 1.65 5.94 1.93
N LEU A 177 1.13 7.13 1.66
CA LEU A 177 1.03 7.65 0.30
C LEU A 177 2.43 7.85 -0.30
N GLY A 178 2.54 7.76 -1.62
CA GLY A 178 3.80 7.84 -2.34
C GLY A 178 4.58 9.15 -2.12
N MET A 179 5.85 9.16 -2.59
CA MET A 179 6.83 10.27 -2.49
C MET A 179 7.39 10.50 -1.07
N VAL A 180 7.27 9.56 -0.16
CA VAL A 180 7.92 9.64 1.16
C VAL A 180 9.43 9.39 1.08
N VAL A 181 9.89 8.67 0.07
CA VAL A 181 11.31 8.61 -0.33
C VAL A 181 11.52 9.62 -1.46
N ASN A 182 12.27 10.65 -1.21
CA ASN A 182 12.53 11.78 -2.12
C ASN A 182 13.93 12.35 -1.90
N ASP A 183 14.30 13.39 -2.65
CA ASP A 183 15.66 13.99 -2.62
C ASP A 183 16.08 14.51 -1.24
N GLN A 184 15.13 14.84 -0.37
CA GLN A 184 15.40 15.25 1.00
C GLN A 184 15.53 14.04 1.90
N SER A 185 14.49 13.20 1.98
CA SER A 185 14.44 12.09 2.93
C SER A 185 15.49 11.02 2.66
N ILE A 186 15.91 10.81 1.39
CA ILE A 186 16.88 9.79 1.03
C ILE A 186 18.24 10.00 1.71
N ASN A 187 18.60 11.23 2.02
CA ASN A 187 19.86 11.57 2.71
C ASN A 187 19.77 11.35 4.23
N GLU A 188 18.57 11.20 4.76
CA GLU A 188 18.29 11.03 6.19
C GLU A 188 18.01 9.55 6.54
N ILE A 189 17.73 8.71 5.53
CA ILE A 189 17.48 7.28 5.74
C ILE A 189 18.80 6.59 6.15
N SER A 190 18.86 6.07 7.38
CA SER A 190 19.97 5.28 7.89
C SER A 190 19.77 3.78 7.73
N ALA A 191 18.54 3.34 7.52
CA ALA A 191 18.17 1.93 7.37
C ALA A 191 18.94 1.24 6.24
N GLY A 192 19.49 0.07 6.51
CA GLY A 192 20.22 -0.71 5.52
C GLY A 192 19.34 -1.36 4.44
N ILE A 193 18.04 -1.43 4.67
CA ILE A 193 17.05 -1.98 3.74
C ILE A 193 15.86 -1.01 3.67
N VAL A 194 15.40 -0.72 2.46
CA VAL A 194 14.15 0.02 2.20
C VAL A 194 13.24 -0.89 1.39
N ALA A 195 12.11 -1.29 1.97
CA ALA A 195 11.12 -2.15 1.30
C ALA A 195 9.72 -1.85 1.83
N GLY A 196 8.79 -1.45 0.98
CA GLY A 196 7.45 -1.01 1.36
C GLY A 196 6.46 -1.05 0.20
N ALA A 197 5.27 -0.50 0.44
CA ALA A 197 4.16 -0.45 -0.51
C ALA A 197 3.80 0.98 -0.99
N ALA A 198 4.58 2.01 -0.62
CA ALA A 198 4.35 3.40 -1.01
C ALA A 198 4.75 3.67 -2.48
#